data_e41ccc8893b4ef864339f6bed7d5ec41
#
_entry.id   e41ccc8893b4ef864339f6bed7d5ec41
#
_cell.length_a   1.000
_cell.length_b   1.000
_cell.length_c   1.000
_cell.angle_alpha   90.00
_cell.angle_beta   90.00
_cell.angle_gamma   90.00
#
_symmetry.space_group_name_H-M   'P 1'
#
loop_
_entity.id
_entity.type
_entity.pdbx_description
1 polymer ?
#
loop_
_entity_poly.entity_id
_entity_poly.type
_entity_poly.pdbx_seq_one_letter_code
_entity_poly.pdbx_strand_id
1 'polypeptide(L)'
;SRELESDWFPWSPLDSKQSLDGVKVTGYEYPLVHWIDSHGVKGSSDITKGEGKLPWRIDWPAKWSWIGVTCEAFGKDHGAAGGSYATGREISALLGHQPPQPLTYEWISLRGKGAMSSSSGNTIGPIEALRLVPPQILRLLIANSKPNKAIEFDTGMGLVTLADEFERLCTRDFDREINDENISRRQLVQVEDAKSALRLSMVEPGTIAKATSVSFRHLALLAQTKLSDAAIWQSLISSSAITEPTKQLEDRLARMRYWIESDHF
;
A
#
# COMPACT_ATOMS: atom_id res chain seq x y z
N SER A 1 -9.31 22.62 16.46
CA SER A 1 -10.50 21.79 16.28
C SER A 1 -11.12 22.15 14.94
N ARG A 2 -11.02 21.27 13.94
CA ARG A 2 -11.88 21.37 12.77
C ARG A 2 -13.28 21.05 13.25
N GLU A 3 -14.17 22.01 13.22
CA GLU A 3 -15.60 21.78 13.38
C GLU A 3 -16.01 20.71 12.37
N LEU A 4 -16.81 19.74 12.80
CA LEU A 4 -17.43 18.81 11.88
C LEU A 4 -18.36 19.64 10.99
N GLU A 5 -18.02 19.80 9.74
CA GLU A 5 -18.77 20.65 8.80
C GLU A 5 -20.19 20.13 8.58
N SER A 6 -20.44 18.84 8.80
CA SER A 6 -21.77 18.24 8.76
C SER A 6 -21.82 16.90 9.49
N ASP A 7 -22.99 16.59 10.05
CA ASP A 7 -23.32 15.29 10.65
C ASP A 7 -23.84 14.28 9.60
N TRP A 8 -24.14 14.77 8.40
CA TRP A 8 -24.66 13.98 7.30
C TRP A 8 -24.24 14.57 5.96
N PHE A 9 -23.89 13.70 5.02
CA PHE A 9 -23.50 14.05 3.65
C PHE A 9 -24.45 13.38 2.66
N PRO A 10 -25.52 14.06 2.24
CA PRO A 10 -26.44 13.55 1.23
C PRO A 10 -25.74 13.40 -0.12
N TRP A 11 -26.17 12.42 -0.91
CA TRP A 11 -25.66 12.27 -2.26
C TRP A 11 -26.19 13.37 -3.17
N SER A 12 -25.35 13.80 -4.10
CA SER A 12 -25.77 14.76 -5.13
C SER A 12 -26.88 14.14 -6.01
N PRO A 13 -27.96 14.87 -6.27
CA PRO A 13 -28.98 14.39 -7.21
C PRO A 13 -28.47 14.30 -8.66
N LEU A 14 -27.35 14.96 -8.99
CA LEU A 14 -26.69 14.90 -10.30
C LEU A 14 -25.70 13.75 -10.44
N ASP A 15 -25.07 13.34 -9.34
CA ASP A 15 -24.13 12.22 -9.30
C ASP A 15 -24.17 11.56 -7.92
N SER A 16 -24.74 10.38 -7.85
CA SER A 16 -24.86 9.60 -6.60
C SER A 16 -23.53 9.11 -6.03
N LYS A 17 -22.38 9.35 -6.71
CA LYS A 17 -21.04 9.08 -6.22
C LYS A 17 -20.40 10.26 -5.50
N GLN A 18 -21.02 11.42 -5.59
CA GLN A 18 -20.56 12.65 -4.94
C GLN A 18 -21.53 13.06 -3.85
N SER A 19 -21.01 13.42 -2.68
CA SER A 19 -21.79 14.04 -1.63
C SER A 19 -21.89 15.54 -1.86
N LEU A 20 -22.99 16.14 -1.40
CA LEU A 20 -23.11 17.59 -1.32
C LEU A 20 -22.21 18.12 -0.18
N ASP A 21 -21.43 19.16 -0.46
CA ASP A 21 -20.59 19.83 0.51
C ASP A 21 -21.32 21.01 1.18
N GLY A 22 -20.87 21.40 2.39
CA GLY A 22 -21.40 22.52 3.13
C GLY A 22 -22.85 22.34 3.61
N VAL A 23 -23.30 21.10 3.71
CA VAL A 23 -24.65 20.76 4.18
C VAL A 23 -24.73 20.88 5.69
N LYS A 24 -25.80 21.49 6.17
CA LYS A 24 -26.17 21.54 7.60
C LYS A 24 -27.41 20.71 7.85
N VAL A 25 -27.35 19.77 8.79
CA VAL A 25 -28.52 19.01 9.25
C VAL A 25 -29.44 19.93 10.04
N THR A 26 -30.72 19.96 9.70
CA THR A 26 -31.74 20.80 10.33
C THR A 26 -32.72 19.99 11.17
N GLY A 27 -32.78 18.68 10.97
CA GLY A 27 -33.65 17.80 11.74
C GLY A 27 -33.48 16.33 11.35
N TYR A 28 -33.97 15.47 12.20
CA TYR A 28 -34.04 14.03 11.96
C TYR A 28 -35.37 13.48 12.43
N GLU A 29 -36.07 12.82 11.53
CA GLU A 29 -37.29 12.07 11.80
C GLU A 29 -37.23 10.75 11.04
N TYR A 30 -36.96 9.67 11.76
CA TYR A 30 -36.72 8.36 11.12
C TYR A 30 -37.78 8.02 10.07
N PRO A 31 -37.39 7.67 8.85
CA PRO A 31 -36.02 7.44 8.35
C PRO A 31 -35.37 8.66 7.66
N LEU A 32 -35.92 9.87 7.82
CA LEU A 32 -35.53 11.06 7.08
C LEU A 32 -34.53 11.93 7.86
N VAL A 33 -33.43 12.30 7.21
CA VAL A 33 -32.51 13.36 7.62
C VAL A 33 -32.84 14.62 6.82
N HIS A 34 -33.25 15.68 7.49
CA HIS A 34 -33.54 16.98 6.86
C HIS A 34 -32.28 17.85 6.87
N TRP A 35 -32.02 18.51 5.78
CA TRP A 35 -30.82 19.32 5.63
C TRP A 35 -31.04 20.56 4.76
N ILE A 36 -30.09 21.50 4.84
CA ILE A 36 -29.97 22.67 3.99
C ILE A 36 -28.54 22.72 3.45
N ASP A 37 -28.38 22.98 2.13
CA ASP A 37 -27.08 23.12 1.50
C ASP A 37 -26.50 24.55 1.64
N SER A 38 -25.29 24.74 1.13
CA SER A 38 -24.60 26.05 1.13
C SER A 38 -25.31 27.13 0.31
N HIS A 39 -26.22 26.76 -0.57
CA HIS A 39 -27.03 27.68 -1.40
C HIS A 39 -28.41 27.96 -0.79
N GLY A 40 -28.72 27.42 0.39
CA GLY A 40 -29.99 27.59 1.07
C GLY A 40 -31.10 26.64 0.57
N VAL A 41 -30.76 25.68 -0.27
CA VAL A 41 -31.72 24.67 -0.75
C VAL A 41 -31.97 23.64 0.36
N LYS A 42 -33.25 23.43 0.68
CA LYS A 42 -33.69 22.44 1.66
C LYS A 42 -33.92 21.10 0.98
N GLY A 43 -33.49 20.03 1.64
CA GLY A 43 -33.70 18.66 1.18
C GLY A 43 -33.92 17.67 2.32
N SER A 44 -34.22 16.45 1.95
CA SER A 44 -34.35 15.31 2.86
C SER A 44 -33.72 14.09 2.23
N SER A 45 -33.06 13.27 3.04
CA SER A 45 -32.45 12.00 2.63
C SER A 45 -33.04 10.86 3.46
N ASP A 46 -33.45 9.79 2.79
CA ASP A 46 -33.91 8.56 3.42
C ASP A 46 -32.72 7.63 3.69
N ILE A 47 -32.41 7.44 4.97
CA ILE A 47 -31.27 6.61 5.39
C ILE A 47 -31.44 5.14 5.02
N THR A 48 -32.68 4.64 4.90
CA THR A 48 -32.98 3.26 4.52
C THR A 48 -32.72 2.99 3.03
N LYS A 49 -32.70 4.03 2.23
CA LYS A 49 -32.39 3.97 0.79
C LYS A 49 -30.91 4.26 0.51
N GLY A 50 -30.13 4.56 1.53
CA GLY A 50 -28.72 4.91 1.36
C GLY A 50 -28.51 6.24 0.62
N GLU A 51 -29.38 7.23 0.84
CA GLU A 51 -29.35 8.53 0.17
C GLU A 51 -28.33 9.51 0.73
N GLY A 52 -27.28 9.00 1.40
CA GLY A 52 -26.17 9.78 1.94
C GLY A 52 -25.24 8.93 2.79
N LYS A 53 -24.32 9.58 3.46
CA LYS A 53 -23.33 8.94 4.34
C LYS A 53 -23.10 9.73 5.61
N LEU A 54 -22.69 9.03 6.67
CA LEU A 54 -22.16 9.62 7.89
C LEU A 54 -20.75 10.20 7.65
N PRO A 55 -20.32 11.20 8.46
CA PRO A 55 -18.92 11.60 8.49
C PRO A 55 -18.04 10.39 8.83
N TRP A 56 -16.89 10.29 8.17
CA TRP A 56 -16.05 9.11 8.26
C TRP A 56 -15.59 8.77 9.69
N ARG A 57 -15.45 9.77 10.56
CA ARG A 57 -15.12 9.57 11.98
C ARG A 57 -16.19 8.81 12.76
N ILE A 58 -17.43 8.79 12.28
CA ILE A 58 -18.54 8.00 12.82
C ILE A 58 -18.70 6.70 12.03
N ASP A 59 -18.64 6.79 10.70
CA ASP A 59 -18.80 5.65 9.80
C ASP A 59 -17.75 4.56 10.03
N TRP A 60 -16.51 4.94 10.26
CA TRP A 60 -15.40 4.00 10.49
C TRP A 60 -15.61 3.14 11.76
N PRO A 61 -15.83 3.69 12.97
CA PRO A 61 -16.11 2.86 14.13
C PRO A 61 -17.46 2.14 14.07
N ALA A 62 -18.47 2.66 13.37
CA ALA A 62 -19.71 1.95 13.13
C ALA A 62 -19.47 0.68 12.31
N LYS A 63 -18.61 0.73 11.29
CA LYS A 63 -18.21 -0.42 10.49
C LYS A 63 -17.46 -1.47 11.30
N TRP A 64 -16.69 -1.09 12.32
CA TRP A 64 -16.07 -2.07 13.22
C TRP A 64 -17.12 -2.98 13.86
N SER A 65 -18.21 -2.38 14.33
CA SER A 65 -19.33 -3.12 14.96
C SER A 65 -20.06 -4.00 13.93
N TRP A 66 -20.40 -3.46 12.76
CA TRP A 66 -21.18 -4.19 11.75
C TRP A 66 -20.43 -5.36 11.12
N ILE A 67 -19.12 -5.21 10.92
CA ILE A 67 -18.27 -6.21 10.28
C ILE A 67 -17.64 -7.15 11.31
N GLY A 68 -17.63 -6.75 12.59
CA GLY A 68 -16.99 -7.51 13.67
C GLY A 68 -15.45 -7.44 13.59
N VAL A 69 -14.91 -6.24 13.34
CA VAL A 69 -13.46 -6.03 13.19
C VAL A 69 -12.77 -6.20 14.55
N THR A 70 -11.82 -7.11 14.62
CA THR A 70 -11.04 -7.40 15.83
C THR A 70 -9.64 -6.78 15.83
N CYS A 71 -9.10 -6.44 14.65
CA CYS A 71 -7.82 -5.77 14.49
C CYS A 71 -7.93 -4.74 13.37
N GLU A 72 -7.42 -3.53 13.62
CA GLU A 72 -7.46 -2.42 12.66
C GLU A 72 -6.06 -1.86 12.44
N ALA A 73 -5.61 -1.87 11.18
CA ALA A 73 -4.34 -1.29 10.79
C ALA A 73 -4.53 0.15 10.28
N PHE A 74 -3.79 1.10 10.85
CA PHE A 74 -3.89 2.52 10.47
C PHE A 74 -2.59 3.28 10.67
N GLY A 75 -2.44 4.38 9.92
CA GLY A 75 -1.32 5.30 10.07
C GLY A 75 -1.30 5.97 11.46
N LYS A 76 -0.12 6.25 11.97
CA LYS A 76 0.10 6.75 13.34
C LYS A 76 -0.75 7.95 13.74
N ASP A 77 -1.13 8.82 12.78
CA ASP A 77 -1.91 10.03 13.08
C ASP A 77 -3.32 9.71 13.59
N HIS A 78 -3.89 8.60 13.13
CA HIS A 78 -5.20 8.15 13.61
C HIS A 78 -5.15 7.65 15.05
N GLY A 79 -4.01 7.14 15.50
CA GLY A 79 -3.76 6.67 16.86
C GLY A 79 -3.32 7.75 17.84
N ALA A 80 -2.97 8.96 17.38
CA ALA A 80 -2.57 10.07 18.23
C ALA A 80 -3.72 10.55 19.14
N ALA A 81 -3.40 11.28 20.20
CA ALA A 81 -4.39 11.88 21.08
C ALA A 81 -5.34 12.78 20.28
N GLY A 82 -6.66 12.56 20.40
CA GLY A 82 -7.69 13.23 19.58
C GLY A 82 -7.76 12.73 18.12
N GLY A 83 -6.98 11.73 17.76
CA GLY A 83 -7.04 11.06 16.48
C GLY A 83 -8.35 10.26 16.32
N SER A 84 -8.64 9.87 15.09
CA SER A 84 -9.91 9.22 14.76
C SER A 84 -10.08 7.82 15.38
N TYR A 85 -8.98 7.09 15.62
CA TYR A 85 -9.06 5.82 16.34
C TYR A 85 -9.39 6.06 17.82
N ALA A 86 -8.77 7.07 18.47
CA ALA A 86 -9.03 7.39 19.87
C ALA A 86 -10.50 7.75 20.10
N THR A 87 -11.08 8.63 19.27
CA THR A 87 -12.51 8.98 19.33
C THR A 87 -13.41 7.83 18.88
N GLY A 88 -12.98 7.04 17.90
CA GLY A 88 -13.71 5.87 17.41
C GLY A 88 -13.91 4.77 18.47
N ARG A 89 -12.97 4.63 19.41
CA ARG A 89 -13.11 3.68 20.53
C ARG A 89 -14.35 3.99 21.38
N GLU A 90 -14.59 5.26 21.66
CA GLU A 90 -15.75 5.69 22.44
C GLU A 90 -17.06 5.41 21.70
N ILE A 91 -17.08 5.71 20.40
CA ILE A 91 -18.24 5.44 19.53
C ILE A 91 -18.51 3.93 19.42
N SER A 92 -17.47 3.12 19.25
CA SER A 92 -17.57 1.66 19.19
C SER A 92 -18.18 1.10 20.50
N ALA A 93 -17.75 1.63 21.66
CA ALA A 93 -18.30 1.25 22.95
C ALA A 93 -19.78 1.62 23.09
N LEU A 94 -20.21 2.79 22.59
CA LEU A 94 -21.62 3.19 22.56
C LEU A 94 -22.47 2.27 21.68
N LEU A 95 -21.88 1.68 20.64
CA LEU A 95 -22.52 0.69 19.76
C LEU A 95 -22.48 -0.74 20.35
N GLY A 96 -21.96 -0.91 21.57
CA GLY A 96 -21.87 -2.22 22.24
C GLY A 96 -20.78 -3.14 21.67
N HIS A 97 -19.83 -2.58 20.92
CA HIS A 97 -18.74 -3.33 20.31
C HIS A 97 -17.40 -3.00 20.98
N GLN A 98 -16.59 -4.04 21.26
CA GLN A 98 -15.23 -3.83 21.74
C GLN A 98 -14.37 -3.26 20.61
N PRO A 99 -13.68 -2.13 20.83
CA PRO A 99 -12.82 -1.56 19.80
C PRO A 99 -11.75 -2.55 19.32
N PRO A 100 -11.41 -2.56 18.03
CA PRO A 100 -10.41 -3.46 17.50
C PRO A 100 -9.02 -3.18 18.09
N GLN A 101 -8.19 -4.22 18.16
CA GLN A 101 -6.79 -4.08 18.53
C GLN A 101 -6.06 -3.22 17.47
N PRO A 102 -5.38 -2.13 17.85
CA PRO A 102 -4.70 -1.27 16.89
C PRO A 102 -3.40 -1.89 16.38
N LEU A 103 -3.18 -1.82 15.07
CA LEU A 103 -1.90 -2.04 14.43
C LEU A 103 -1.43 -0.74 13.77
N THR A 104 -0.71 0.07 14.53
CA THR A 104 -0.23 1.37 14.06
C THR A 104 1.01 1.21 13.21
N TYR A 105 1.04 1.87 12.03
CA TYR A 105 2.20 1.91 11.16
C TYR A 105 2.66 3.33 10.85
N GLU A 106 3.93 3.43 10.46
CA GLU A 106 4.60 4.68 10.08
C GLU A 106 4.37 5.03 8.60
N TRP A 107 4.78 6.24 8.23
CA TRP A 107 4.67 6.74 6.87
C TRP A 107 5.54 5.97 5.89
N ILE A 108 5.06 5.93 4.64
CA ILE A 108 5.89 5.63 3.47
C ILE A 108 6.22 6.98 2.83
N SER A 109 7.50 7.27 2.67
CA SER A 109 8.02 8.48 2.07
C SER A 109 8.79 8.19 0.79
N LEU A 110 8.89 9.18 -0.09
CA LEU A 110 9.81 9.11 -1.23
C LEU A 110 11.17 9.67 -0.79
N ARG A 111 12.24 8.96 -1.14
CA ARG A 111 13.59 9.41 -0.85
C ARG A 111 13.86 10.77 -1.47
N GLY A 112 14.41 11.67 -0.65
CA GLY A 112 14.71 13.05 -1.06
C GLY A 112 13.52 13.97 -1.25
N LYS A 113 12.27 13.47 -1.15
CA LYS A 113 11.04 14.28 -1.34
C LYS A 113 10.16 14.33 -0.08
N GLY A 114 10.51 13.60 0.97
CA GLY A 114 9.77 13.58 2.23
C GLY A 114 8.46 12.78 2.19
N ALA A 115 7.53 13.11 3.08
CA ALA A 115 6.26 12.42 3.17
C ALA A 115 5.42 12.58 1.88
N MET A 116 4.83 11.47 1.42
CA MET A 116 3.95 11.50 0.25
C MET A 116 2.67 12.30 0.57
N SER A 117 2.31 13.20 -0.34
CA SER A 117 1.10 14.01 -0.23
C SER A 117 0.48 14.21 -1.61
N SER A 118 -0.78 13.83 -1.74
CA SER A 118 -1.55 14.02 -2.98
C SER A 118 -1.74 15.49 -3.32
N SER A 119 -1.88 16.36 -2.31
CA SER A 119 -2.10 17.81 -2.50
C SER A 119 -0.86 18.55 -2.99
N SER A 120 0.35 18.04 -2.70
CA SER A 120 1.62 18.63 -3.16
C SER A 120 2.13 18.03 -4.48
N GLY A 121 1.43 17.04 -5.05
CA GLY A 121 1.92 16.28 -6.21
C GLY A 121 3.15 15.41 -5.93
N ASN A 122 3.60 15.36 -4.68
CA ASN A 122 4.77 14.59 -4.26
C ASN A 122 4.35 13.20 -3.79
N THR A 123 3.88 12.39 -4.73
CA THR A 123 3.43 11.02 -4.44
C THR A 123 3.71 10.12 -5.62
N ILE A 124 3.93 8.85 -5.33
CA ILE A 124 3.90 7.79 -6.32
C ILE A 124 2.73 6.87 -5.96
N GLY A 125 1.80 6.70 -6.89
CA GLY A 125 0.66 5.80 -6.70
C GLY A 125 1.08 4.32 -6.79
N PRO A 126 0.31 3.40 -6.21
CA PRO A 126 0.62 1.97 -6.29
C PRO A 126 0.77 1.46 -7.73
N ILE A 127 -0.05 1.95 -8.65
CA ILE A 127 0.01 1.55 -10.07
C ILE A 127 1.33 2.00 -10.71
N GLU A 128 1.79 3.21 -10.41
CA GLU A 128 3.06 3.72 -10.91
C GLU A 128 4.24 2.96 -10.31
N ALA A 129 4.24 2.71 -9.00
CA ALA A 129 5.24 1.87 -8.36
C ALA A 129 5.31 0.47 -8.96
N LEU A 130 4.16 -0.12 -9.34
CA LEU A 130 4.08 -1.41 -10.03
C LEU A 130 4.57 -1.37 -11.48
N ARG A 131 4.70 -0.21 -12.10
CA ARG A 131 5.39 -0.07 -13.39
C ARG A 131 6.91 -0.12 -13.25
N LEU A 132 7.43 0.27 -12.09
CA LEU A 132 8.87 0.26 -11.81
C LEU A 132 9.37 -1.12 -11.40
N VAL A 133 8.63 -1.83 -10.55
CA VAL A 133 9.01 -3.14 -10.03
C VAL A 133 7.86 -4.13 -10.03
N PRO A 134 8.15 -5.44 -10.12
CA PRO A 134 7.15 -6.48 -9.89
C PRO A 134 6.51 -6.37 -8.50
N PRO A 135 5.23 -6.76 -8.36
CA PRO A 135 4.50 -6.62 -7.11
C PRO A 135 5.15 -7.35 -5.93
N GLN A 136 5.84 -8.45 -6.16
CA GLN A 136 6.55 -9.20 -5.12
C GLN A 136 7.69 -8.37 -4.50
N ILE A 137 8.40 -7.59 -5.30
CA ILE A 137 9.50 -6.73 -4.82
C ILE A 137 8.93 -5.56 -3.99
N LEU A 138 7.84 -4.94 -4.45
CA LEU A 138 7.17 -3.86 -3.71
C LEU A 138 6.59 -4.39 -2.39
N ARG A 139 6.00 -5.58 -2.39
CA ARG A 139 5.49 -6.22 -1.16
C ARG A 139 6.61 -6.59 -0.21
N LEU A 140 7.80 -7.00 -0.70
CA LEU A 140 8.96 -7.28 0.14
C LEU A 140 9.42 -6.03 0.90
N LEU A 141 9.42 -4.86 0.27
CA LEU A 141 9.75 -3.59 0.93
C LEU A 141 8.90 -3.38 2.19
N ILE A 142 7.60 -3.68 2.10
CA ILE A 142 6.67 -3.54 3.23
C ILE A 142 6.84 -4.69 4.22
N ALA A 143 6.87 -5.94 3.75
CA ALA A 143 6.95 -7.13 4.59
C ALA A 143 8.25 -7.23 5.41
N ASN A 144 9.33 -6.69 4.88
CA ASN A 144 10.65 -6.66 5.54
C ASN A 144 10.82 -5.45 6.50
N SER A 145 9.83 -4.56 6.56
CA SER A 145 9.87 -3.36 7.38
C SER A 145 9.11 -3.54 8.68
N LYS A 146 9.63 -2.95 9.76
CA LYS A 146 8.91 -2.93 11.04
C LYS A 146 7.79 -1.87 10.99
N PRO A 147 6.58 -2.15 11.50
CA PRO A 147 5.47 -1.21 11.47
C PRO A 147 5.79 0.16 12.09
N ASN A 148 6.61 0.19 13.14
CA ASN A 148 7.01 1.42 13.86
C ASN A 148 8.20 2.16 13.23
N LYS A 149 8.62 1.80 12.01
CA LYS A 149 9.67 2.48 11.26
C LYS A 149 9.11 3.01 9.95
N ALA A 150 9.42 4.28 9.66
CA ALA A 150 9.09 4.84 8.35
C ALA A 150 9.80 4.05 7.24
N ILE A 151 9.08 3.83 6.15
CA ILE A 151 9.60 3.20 4.94
C ILE A 151 9.99 4.33 3.99
N GLU A 152 11.24 4.34 3.56
CA GLU A 152 11.70 5.23 2.51
C GLU A 152 11.73 4.45 1.19
N PHE A 153 10.83 4.80 0.27
CA PHE A 153 10.81 4.24 -1.07
C PHE A 153 11.75 5.05 -1.97
N ASP A 154 12.86 4.44 -2.34
CA ASP A 154 13.85 5.02 -3.24
C ASP A 154 13.60 4.50 -4.65
N THR A 155 13.09 5.37 -5.53
CA THR A 155 12.82 5.05 -6.93
C THR A 155 14.06 5.12 -7.84
N GLY A 156 15.19 5.59 -7.32
CA GLY A 156 16.48 5.59 -8.00
C GLY A 156 17.28 4.30 -7.73
N MET A 157 18.52 4.43 -7.32
CA MET A 157 19.41 3.28 -7.06
C MET A 157 18.93 2.36 -5.95
N GLY A 158 18.09 2.85 -5.03
CA GLY A 158 17.45 2.01 -4.01
C GLY A 158 16.54 0.94 -4.60
N LEU A 159 15.95 1.20 -5.76
CA LEU A 159 15.12 0.24 -6.49
C LEU A 159 15.96 -0.99 -6.93
N VAL A 160 17.17 -0.74 -7.44
CA VAL A 160 18.11 -1.80 -7.81
C VAL A 160 18.53 -2.62 -6.60
N THR A 161 18.81 -1.94 -5.48
CA THR A 161 19.20 -2.60 -4.23
C THR A 161 18.05 -3.46 -3.68
N LEU A 162 16.82 -2.99 -3.73
CA LEU A 162 15.65 -3.74 -3.30
C LEU A 162 15.41 -4.98 -4.18
N ALA A 163 15.62 -4.85 -5.49
CA ALA A 163 15.49 -5.97 -6.41
C ALA A 163 16.61 -7.01 -6.21
N ASP A 164 17.85 -6.57 -6.02
CA ASP A 164 18.98 -7.46 -5.71
C ASP A 164 18.76 -8.20 -4.38
N GLU A 165 18.18 -7.53 -3.37
CA GLU A 165 17.79 -8.15 -2.09
C GLU A 165 16.74 -9.25 -2.29
N PHE A 166 15.70 -8.97 -3.08
CA PHE A 166 14.68 -9.96 -3.41
C PHE A 166 15.29 -11.20 -4.08
N GLU A 167 16.14 -11.00 -5.09
CA GLU A 167 16.82 -12.09 -5.80
C GLU A 167 17.70 -12.92 -4.83
N ARG A 168 18.44 -12.26 -3.95
CA ARG A 168 19.25 -12.92 -2.92
C ARG A 168 18.40 -13.78 -1.99
N LEU A 169 17.22 -13.30 -1.58
CA LEU A 169 16.30 -14.08 -0.75
C LEU A 169 15.71 -15.27 -1.50
N CYS A 170 15.44 -15.13 -2.81
CA CYS A 170 14.94 -16.23 -3.64
C CYS A 170 15.93 -17.40 -3.79
N THR A 171 17.24 -17.12 -3.69
CA THR A 171 18.30 -18.13 -3.82
C THR A 171 18.80 -18.67 -2.48
N ARG A 172 18.31 -18.11 -1.37
CA ARG A 172 18.77 -18.45 -0.03
C ARG A 172 18.19 -19.78 0.44
N ASP A 173 19.02 -20.64 0.95
CA ASP A 173 18.63 -21.92 1.56
C ASP A 173 18.27 -21.74 3.03
N PHE A 174 17.05 -21.24 3.27
CA PHE A 174 16.54 -20.98 4.62
C PHE A 174 16.46 -22.25 5.47
N ASP A 175 16.11 -23.40 4.87
CA ASP A 175 15.95 -24.64 5.63
C ASP A 175 17.28 -25.14 6.14
N ARG A 176 18.34 -25.03 5.34
CA ARG A 176 19.69 -25.34 5.77
C ARG A 176 20.16 -24.42 6.92
N GLU A 177 19.92 -23.13 6.80
CA GLU A 177 20.33 -22.17 7.83
C GLU A 177 19.57 -22.35 9.15
N ILE A 178 18.26 -22.60 9.10
CA ILE A 178 17.43 -22.82 10.30
C ILE A 178 17.85 -24.10 11.04
N ASN A 179 18.31 -25.12 10.32
CA ASN A 179 18.72 -26.42 10.87
C ASN A 179 20.22 -26.47 11.22
N ASP A 180 20.96 -25.36 11.14
CA ASP A 180 22.35 -25.30 11.56
C ASP A 180 22.42 -25.40 13.09
N GLU A 181 23.08 -26.44 13.60
CA GLU A 181 23.26 -26.68 15.05
C GLU A 181 23.99 -25.54 15.78
N ASN A 182 24.76 -24.74 15.06
CA ASN A 182 25.53 -23.64 15.62
C ASN A 182 24.81 -22.28 15.51
N ILE A 183 23.59 -22.23 14.99
CA ILE A 183 22.87 -20.96 14.83
C ILE A 183 22.51 -20.36 16.19
N SER A 184 22.86 -19.12 16.41
CA SER A 184 22.41 -18.39 17.59
C SER A 184 20.92 -18.06 17.49
N ARG A 185 20.24 -17.92 18.64
CA ARG A 185 18.80 -17.53 18.67
C ARG A 185 18.53 -16.25 17.88
N ARG A 186 19.43 -15.28 17.94
CA ARG A 186 19.30 -14.01 17.21
C ARG A 186 19.36 -14.22 15.70
N GLN A 187 20.28 -15.05 15.23
CA GLN A 187 20.41 -15.39 13.82
C GLN A 187 19.19 -16.18 13.34
N LEU A 188 18.73 -17.16 14.12
CA LEU A 188 17.54 -17.94 13.82
C LEU A 188 16.33 -17.03 13.58
N VAL A 189 16.05 -16.09 14.50
CA VAL A 189 14.93 -15.13 14.32
C VAL A 189 15.12 -14.31 13.05
N GLN A 190 16.33 -13.85 12.74
CA GLN A 190 16.58 -13.09 11.50
C GLN A 190 16.34 -13.93 10.23
N VAL A 191 16.69 -15.21 10.25
CA VAL A 191 16.46 -16.12 9.13
C VAL A 191 14.97 -16.40 8.96
N GLU A 192 14.25 -16.65 10.06
CA GLU A 192 12.80 -16.88 10.06
C GLU A 192 12.02 -15.63 9.62
N ASP A 193 12.42 -14.45 10.08
CA ASP A 193 11.84 -13.17 9.65
C ASP A 193 12.03 -12.97 8.15
N ALA A 194 13.23 -13.19 7.62
CA ALA A 194 13.52 -13.05 6.20
C ALA A 194 12.74 -14.07 5.34
N LYS A 195 12.65 -15.33 5.79
CA LYS A 195 11.82 -16.37 5.15
C LYS A 195 10.35 -15.97 5.12
N SER A 196 9.86 -15.45 6.24
CA SER A 196 8.47 -14.99 6.38
C SER A 196 8.19 -13.77 5.50
N ALA A 197 9.08 -12.79 5.46
CA ALA A 197 8.98 -11.61 4.61
C ALA A 197 8.93 -12.01 3.13
N LEU A 198 9.80 -12.92 2.68
CA LEU A 198 9.78 -13.44 1.31
C LEU A 198 8.44 -14.14 1.01
N ARG A 199 7.97 -15.02 1.89
CA ARG A 199 6.68 -15.70 1.74
C ARG A 199 5.51 -14.74 1.64
N LEU A 200 5.46 -13.71 2.49
CA LEU A 200 4.41 -12.69 2.51
C LEU A 200 4.50 -11.73 1.32
N SER A 201 5.64 -11.65 0.66
CA SER A 201 5.81 -10.85 -0.55
C SER A 201 5.16 -11.49 -1.79
N MET A 202 4.89 -12.81 -1.78
CA MET A 202 4.23 -13.47 -2.90
C MET A 202 2.80 -12.96 -3.10
N VAL A 203 2.42 -12.80 -4.37
CA VAL A 203 1.05 -12.37 -4.74
C VAL A 203 0.08 -13.52 -4.56
N GLU A 204 0.47 -14.71 -4.98
CA GLU A 204 -0.32 -15.93 -4.84
C GLU A 204 0.18 -16.72 -3.64
N PRO A 205 -0.70 -17.03 -2.66
CA PRO A 205 -0.33 -17.85 -1.51
C PRO A 205 0.22 -19.22 -1.95
N GLY A 206 1.30 -19.63 -1.30
CA GLY A 206 1.92 -20.93 -1.58
C GLY A 206 2.82 -20.99 -2.82
N THR A 207 2.95 -19.89 -3.57
CA THR A 207 3.94 -19.83 -4.65
C THR A 207 5.36 -19.69 -4.08
N ILE A 208 6.33 -20.26 -4.81
CA ILE A 208 7.74 -20.14 -4.47
C ILE A 208 8.33 -19.03 -5.32
N ALA A 209 9.01 -18.10 -4.67
CA ALA A 209 9.78 -17.07 -5.35
C ALA A 209 10.93 -17.71 -6.12
N LYS A 210 11.07 -17.32 -7.38
CA LYS A 210 12.18 -17.77 -8.23
C LYS A 210 13.05 -16.58 -8.60
N ALA A 211 14.36 -16.72 -8.38
CA ALA A 211 15.32 -15.77 -8.91
C ALA A 211 15.32 -15.85 -10.44
N THR A 212 15.61 -14.74 -11.09
CA THR A 212 15.86 -14.73 -12.53
C THR A 212 17.32 -15.07 -12.81
N SER A 213 17.59 -15.62 -13.99
CA SER A 213 18.96 -15.92 -14.45
C SER A 213 19.80 -14.66 -14.69
N VAL A 214 19.14 -13.51 -14.91
CA VAL A 214 19.79 -12.21 -15.14
C VAL A 214 19.36 -11.22 -14.07
N SER A 215 20.32 -10.66 -13.34
CA SER A 215 20.03 -9.71 -12.26
C SER A 215 19.36 -8.44 -12.78
N PHE A 216 18.59 -7.79 -11.92
CA PHE A 216 17.95 -6.51 -12.19
C PHE A 216 18.97 -5.45 -12.64
N ARG A 217 20.11 -5.39 -11.96
CA ARG A 217 21.22 -4.46 -12.27
C ARG A 217 21.78 -4.68 -13.66
N HIS A 218 21.98 -5.94 -14.07
CA HIS A 218 22.53 -6.26 -15.37
C HIS A 218 21.57 -5.84 -16.50
N LEU A 219 20.26 -6.15 -16.35
CA LEU A 219 19.25 -5.69 -17.32
C LEU A 219 19.14 -4.16 -17.37
N ALA A 220 19.24 -3.48 -16.24
CA ALA A 220 19.24 -2.02 -16.19
C ALA A 220 20.41 -1.41 -16.95
N LEU A 221 21.61 -1.98 -16.81
CA LEU A 221 22.79 -1.55 -17.57
C LEU A 221 22.59 -1.77 -19.08
N LEU A 222 22.09 -2.93 -19.49
CA LEU A 222 21.83 -3.22 -20.90
C LEU A 222 20.75 -2.30 -21.48
N ALA A 223 19.70 -2.04 -20.74
CA ALA A 223 18.63 -1.13 -21.15
C ALA A 223 19.12 0.31 -21.39
N GLN A 224 20.13 0.78 -20.64
CA GLN A 224 20.74 2.11 -20.82
C GLN A 224 21.53 2.23 -22.12
N THR A 225 22.02 1.12 -22.69
CA THR A 225 22.82 1.14 -23.92
C THR A 225 22.02 1.50 -25.16
N LYS A 226 20.71 1.73 -25.06
CA LYS A 226 19.80 2.04 -26.18
C LYS A 226 19.73 0.95 -27.27
N LEU A 227 20.21 -0.25 -26.98
CA LEU A 227 20.04 -1.39 -27.88
C LEU A 227 18.55 -1.77 -27.96
N SER A 228 18.12 -2.34 -29.06
CA SER A 228 16.81 -2.96 -29.18
C SER A 228 16.70 -4.16 -28.22
N ASP A 229 15.47 -4.52 -27.79
CA ASP A 229 15.27 -5.68 -26.95
C ASP A 229 15.81 -6.95 -27.60
N ALA A 230 15.62 -7.09 -28.91
CA ALA A 230 16.19 -8.22 -29.66
C ALA A 230 17.74 -8.26 -29.57
N ALA A 231 18.42 -7.12 -29.62
CA ALA A 231 19.87 -7.06 -29.49
C ALA A 231 20.33 -7.38 -28.05
N ILE A 232 19.56 -6.98 -27.03
CA ILE A 232 19.81 -7.34 -25.63
C ILE A 232 19.68 -8.86 -25.44
N TRP A 233 18.61 -9.45 -25.95
CA TRP A 233 18.41 -10.90 -25.85
C TRP A 233 19.51 -11.67 -26.58
N GLN A 234 19.88 -11.22 -27.77
CA GLN A 234 20.98 -11.84 -28.53
C GLN A 234 22.32 -11.78 -27.77
N SER A 235 22.61 -10.66 -27.13
CA SER A 235 23.82 -10.50 -26.29
C SER A 235 23.81 -11.45 -25.09
N LEU A 236 22.68 -11.59 -24.38
CA LEU A 236 22.55 -12.49 -23.26
C LEU A 236 22.63 -13.97 -23.64
N ILE A 237 22.08 -14.34 -24.79
CA ILE A 237 22.19 -15.70 -25.35
C ILE A 237 23.65 -15.99 -25.77
N SER A 238 24.31 -15.06 -26.47
CA SER A 238 25.69 -15.20 -26.90
C SER A 238 26.68 -15.34 -25.75
N SER A 239 26.40 -14.68 -24.63
CA SER A 239 27.20 -14.82 -23.40
C SER A 239 26.82 -16.02 -22.55
N SER A 240 25.90 -16.86 -23.01
CA SER A 240 25.35 -18.02 -22.24
C SER A 240 24.71 -17.65 -20.90
N ALA A 241 24.31 -16.39 -20.72
CA ALA A 241 23.58 -15.96 -19.54
C ALA A 241 22.14 -16.49 -19.50
N ILE A 242 21.55 -16.68 -20.67
CA ILE A 242 20.24 -17.31 -20.88
C ILE A 242 20.28 -18.21 -22.10
N THR A 243 19.34 -19.15 -22.19
CA THR A 243 19.11 -19.95 -23.42
C THR A 243 18.07 -19.27 -24.31
N GLU A 244 17.04 -18.70 -23.70
CA GLU A 244 15.97 -17.96 -24.37
C GLU A 244 15.37 -16.91 -23.41
N PRO A 245 14.75 -15.84 -23.93
CA PRO A 245 14.01 -14.89 -23.12
C PRO A 245 12.80 -15.58 -22.47
N THR A 246 12.65 -15.40 -21.17
CA THR A 246 11.45 -15.83 -20.44
C THR A 246 10.50 -14.65 -20.29
N LYS A 247 9.19 -14.91 -20.16
CA LYS A 247 8.19 -13.86 -19.92
C LYS A 247 8.54 -13.00 -18.70
N GLN A 248 9.15 -13.60 -17.67
CA GLN A 248 9.62 -12.88 -16.49
C GLN A 248 10.75 -11.90 -16.79
N LEU A 249 11.69 -12.28 -17.66
CA LEU A 249 12.79 -11.42 -18.11
C LEU A 249 12.28 -10.30 -19.03
N GLU A 250 11.34 -10.61 -19.93
CA GLU A 250 10.71 -9.63 -20.82
C GLU A 250 9.95 -8.57 -20.02
N ASP A 251 9.12 -8.97 -19.03
CA ASP A 251 8.42 -8.04 -18.13
C ASP A 251 9.42 -7.18 -17.35
N ARG A 252 10.51 -7.77 -16.90
CA ARG A 252 11.58 -7.06 -16.19
C ARG A 252 12.26 -6.03 -17.08
N LEU A 253 12.60 -6.38 -18.32
CA LEU A 253 13.21 -5.44 -19.26
C LEU A 253 12.26 -4.28 -19.60
N ALA A 254 10.99 -4.55 -19.80
CA ALA A 254 10.00 -3.52 -20.06
C ALA A 254 9.91 -2.51 -18.89
N ARG A 255 9.95 -2.99 -17.63
CA ARG A 255 9.99 -2.13 -16.44
C ARG A 255 11.28 -1.32 -16.37
N MET A 256 12.42 -1.89 -16.74
CA MET A 256 13.69 -1.16 -16.79
C MET A 256 13.66 -0.03 -17.83
N ARG A 257 13.09 -0.28 -18.99
CA ARG A 257 12.88 0.76 -20.01
C ARG A 257 12.03 1.89 -19.45
N TYR A 258 10.88 1.55 -18.88
CA TYR A 258 10.00 2.54 -18.27
C TYR A 258 10.72 3.36 -17.19
N TRP A 259 11.48 2.70 -16.31
CA TRP A 259 12.24 3.37 -15.25
C TRP A 259 13.26 4.36 -15.79
N ILE A 260 14.07 3.94 -16.78
CA ILE A 260 15.12 4.77 -17.39
C ILE A 260 14.53 5.99 -18.13
N GLU A 261 13.33 5.84 -18.71
CA GLU A 261 12.63 6.92 -19.42
C GLU A 261 11.84 7.84 -18.48
N SER A 262 11.65 7.45 -17.23
CA SER A 262 10.89 8.21 -16.24
C SER A 262 11.76 9.19 -15.47
N ASP A 263 11.13 10.16 -14.81
CA ASP A 263 11.78 11.11 -13.87
C ASP A 263 12.27 10.45 -12.57
N HIS A 264 12.14 9.12 -12.46
CA HIS A 264 12.56 8.32 -11.31
C HIS A 264 13.99 7.78 -11.40
N PHE A 265 14.60 7.81 -12.59
CA PHE A 265 15.96 7.32 -12.85
C PHE A 265 17.05 8.28 -12.40
#